data_1f6934fdcaa24d2417afda3eeb183b72
#
_entry.id   1f6934fdcaa24d2417afda3eeb183b72
#
_cell.length_a   1.000
_cell.length_b   1.000
_cell.length_c   1.000
_cell.angle_alpha   90.00
_cell.angle_beta   90.00
_cell.angle_gamma   90.00
#
_symmetry.space_group_name_H-M   'P 1'
#
loop_
_entity.id
_entity.type
_entity.pdbx_description
1 polymer ?
#
loop_
_entity_poly.entity_id
_entity_poly.type
_entity_poly.pdbx_seq_one_letter_code
_entity_poly.pdbx_strand_id
1 'polypeptide(L)'
;AGFILYADEAMTKAINMVKVEANGDVGAYYRPALAGEAGAVAQMDANMGNDNNTLSIRGLDVGSYYVKETKTPSGYYAPKGIFKLDLTAERDASESLVKDLASGGFTETKEADRALIQKKSLNAEKNRFEADLLNSSTPVLPTTGGVGTVMFTVIGLLCMGAALWFFLFARRRREDEQEQNKTTL
;
A
#
# COMPACT_ATOMS: atom_id res chain seq x y z
N ALA A 1 6.13 9.42 9.75
CA ALA A 1 5.16 8.38 9.36
C ALA A 1 4.40 7.85 10.57
N GLY A 2 3.15 7.42 10.37
CA GLY A 2 2.35 6.79 11.42
C GLY A 2 1.82 5.44 10.94
N PHE A 3 1.83 4.45 11.83
CA PHE A 3 1.50 3.06 11.51
C PHE A 3 0.50 2.48 12.51
N ILE A 4 -0.37 1.60 12.03
CA ILE A 4 -1.22 0.77 12.87
C ILE A 4 -0.87 -0.71 12.63
N LEU A 5 -0.77 -1.47 13.70
CA LEU A 5 -0.57 -2.91 13.67
C LEU A 5 -1.90 -3.62 13.92
N TYR A 6 -2.21 -4.60 13.10
CA TYR A 6 -3.44 -5.40 13.20
C TYR A 6 -3.11 -6.87 13.41
N ALA A 7 -3.96 -7.56 14.14
CA ALA A 7 -3.88 -9.00 14.35
C ALA A 7 -4.59 -9.81 13.25
N ASP A 8 -5.28 -9.15 12.31
CA ASP A 8 -6.04 -9.79 11.25
C ASP A 8 -5.89 -9.07 9.90
N GLU A 9 -5.96 -9.82 8.82
CA GLU A 9 -5.84 -9.30 7.45
C GLU A 9 -6.96 -8.32 7.07
N ALA A 10 -8.15 -8.52 7.63
CA ALA A 10 -9.28 -7.63 7.41
C ALA A 10 -9.13 -6.27 8.13
N MET A 11 -8.07 -6.09 8.94
CA MET A 11 -7.77 -4.87 9.70
C MET A 11 -8.92 -4.43 10.63
N THR A 12 -9.60 -5.40 11.24
CA THR A 12 -10.68 -5.14 12.19
C THR A 12 -10.19 -5.12 13.63
N LYS A 13 -9.03 -5.77 13.92
CA LYS A 13 -8.46 -5.92 15.24
C LYS A 13 -7.13 -5.18 15.37
N ALA A 14 -7.20 -3.86 15.56
CA ALA A 14 -6.01 -3.09 15.87
C ALA A 14 -5.41 -3.51 17.23
N ILE A 15 -4.09 -3.64 17.26
CA ILE A 15 -3.35 -3.92 18.49
C ILE A 15 -2.97 -2.59 19.09
N ASN A 16 -3.46 -2.34 20.31
CA ASN A 16 -3.06 -1.16 21.06
C ASN A 16 -1.63 -1.30 21.56
N MET A 17 -0.86 -0.24 21.43
CA MET A 17 0.56 -0.21 21.74
C MET A 17 0.85 0.86 22.79
N VAL A 18 1.84 0.62 23.63
CA VAL A 18 2.36 1.62 24.57
C VAL A 18 3.76 2.00 24.14
N LYS A 19 4.02 3.30 24.06
CA LYS A 19 5.37 3.83 23.82
C LYS A 19 6.19 3.72 25.10
N VAL A 20 7.37 3.11 24.99
CA VAL A 20 8.38 3.07 26.03
C VAL A 20 9.47 4.06 25.63
N GLU A 21 9.73 5.01 26.50
CA GLU A 21 10.77 6.03 26.24
C GLU A 21 12.17 5.43 26.34
N ALA A 22 13.12 6.07 25.67
CA ALA A 22 14.52 5.65 25.70
C ALA A 22 15.10 5.70 27.11
N ASN A 23 15.86 4.67 27.46
CA ASN A 23 16.55 4.58 28.75
C ASN A 23 17.97 4.00 28.54
N GLY A 24 18.97 4.80 28.78
CA GLY A 24 20.37 4.44 28.55
C GLY A 24 20.62 4.07 27.09
N ASP A 25 21.19 2.89 26.87
CA ASP A 25 21.52 2.36 25.52
C ASP A 25 20.30 1.80 24.77
N VAL A 26 19.15 1.75 25.43
CA VAL A 26 17.89 1.26 24.84
C VAL A 26 17.13 2.42 24.25
N GLY A 27 17.07 2.49 22.92
CA GLY A 27 16.24 3.46 22.21
C GLY A 27 14.75 3.26 22.51
N ALA A 28 13.95 4.31 22.28
CA ALA A 28 12.49 4.23 22.44
C ALA A 28 11.88 3.16 21.51
N TYR A 29 10.81 2.52 21.98
CA TYR A 29 10.11 1.49 21.23
C TYR A 29 8.62 1.41 21.62
N TYR A 30 7.83 0.76 20.81
CA TYR A 30 6.46 0.37 21.16
C TYR A 30 6.39 -1.09 21.56
N ARG A 31 5.49 -1.40 22.49
CA ARG A 31 5.12 -2.76 22.86
C ARG A 31 3.60 -2.92 22.91
N PRO A 32 3.06 -4.13 22.74
CA PRO A 32 1.65 -4.37 22.99
C PRO A 32 1.22 -3.89 24.37
N ALA A 33 0.08 -3.21 24.41
CA ALA A 33 -0.51 -2.74 25.66
C ALA A 33 -1.17 -3.90 26.42
N LEU A 34 -1.09 -3.88 27.73
CA LEU A 34 -1.91 -4.73 28.57
C LEU A 34 -3.37 -4.23 28.57
N ALA A 35 -4.29 -5.10 28.93
CA ALA A 35 -5.71 -4.74 28.98
C ALA A 35 -5.94 -3.57 29.96
N GLY A 36 -6.49 -2.46 29.46
CA GLY A 36 -6.76 -1.26 30.26
C GLY A 36 -5.53 -0.42 30.60
N GLU A 37 -4.39 -0.67 30.01
CA GLU A 37 -3.17 0.10 30.28
C GLU A 37 -3.30 1.53 29.81
N ALA A 38 -2.95 2.49 30.68
CA ALA A 38 -2.97 3.91 30.38
C ALA A 38 -1.91 4.27 29.32
N GLY A 39 -2.23 5.22 28.43
CA GLY A 39 -1.32 5.65 27.37
C GLY A 39 -1.29 4.70 26.17
N ALA A 40 -2.14 3.67 26.14
CA ALA A 40 -2.27 2.80 24.99
C ALA A 40 -2.85 3.56 23.78
N VAL A 41 -2.20 3.41 22.62
CA VAL A 41 -2.59 4.03 21.36
C VAL A 41 -2.65 2.97 20.27
N ALA A 42 -3.57 3.13 19.33
CA ALA A 42 -3.61 2.26 18.15
C ALA A 42 -2.56 2.69 17.10
N GLN A 43 -2.35 3.99 16.95
CA GLN A 43 -1.38 4.51 15.98
C GLN A 43 -0.03 4.77 16.63
N MET A 44 1.01 4.21 16.04
CA MET A 44 2.40 4.41 16.40
C MET A 44 3.04 5.43 15.47
N ASP A 45 3.88 6.30 15.99
CA ASP A 45 4.67 7.25 15.20
C ASP A 45 6.10 6.72 14.99
N ALA A 46 6.58 6.80 13.74
CA ALA A 46 7.95 6.37 13.37
C ALA A 46 9.04 7.37 13.79
N ASN A 47 8.67 8.46 14.44
CA ASN A 47 9.62 9.47 14.90
C ASN A 47 10.05 9.16 16.33
N MET A 48 11.01 8.24 16.48
CA MET A 48 11.42 7.73 17.78
C MET A 48 12.86 8.15 18.08
N GLY A 49 13.01 9.18 18.92
CA GLY A 49 14.31 9.63 19.39
C GLY A 49 15.17 10.31 18.32
N ASN A 50 16.46 9.98 18.27
CA ASN A 50 17.42 10.59 17.37
C ASN A 50 17.34 10.07 15.92
N ASP A 51 16.70 8.91 15.71
CA ASP A 51 16.48 8.32 14.40
C ASP A 51 15.10 8.73 13.86
N ASN A 52 15.07 9.84 13.15
CA ASN A 52 13.91 10.28 12.41
C ASN A 52 13.56 9.20 11.39
N ASN A 53 12.29 8.75 11.40
CA ASN A 53 11.69 7.74 10.52
C ASN A 53 11.92 6.26 10.90
N THR A 54 12.41 5.95 12.09
CA THR A 54 12.50 4.58 12.59
C THR A 54 11.32 4.26 13.49
N LEU A 55 10.66 3.12 13.27
CA LEU A 55 9.68 2.51 14.15
C LEU A 55 10.25 1.23 14.73
N SER A 56 10.36 1.16 16.05
CA SER A 56 10.79 -0.05 16.76
C SER A 56 9.62 -0.65 17.53
N ILE A 57 9.37 -1.94 17.34
CA ILE A 57 8.34 -2.69 18.06
C ILE A 57 9.03 -3.86 18.76
N ARG A 58 8.69 -4.09 20.02
CA ARG A 58 9.22 -5.20 20.85
C ARG A 58 8.10 -5.95 21.53
N GLY A 59 8.35 -7.22 21.87
CA GLY A 59 7.43 -8.04 22.65
C GLY A 59 6.19 -8.51 21.86
N LEU A 60 6.32 -8.65 20.55
CA LEU A 60 5.33 -9.37 19.75
C LEU A 60 5.57 -10.88 19.90
N ASP A 61 4.48 -11.61 20.06
CA ASP A 61 4.50 -13.08 20.02
C ASP A 61 4.70 -13.60 18.58
N VAL A 62 4.94 -14.88 18.44
CA VAL A 62 4.92 -15.55 17.15
C VAL A 62 3.54 -15.46 16.53
N GLY A 63 3.48 -15.20 15.25
CA GLY A 63 2.21 -15.06 14.55
C GLY A 63 2.29 -14.18 13.30
N SER A 64 1.15 -13.98 12.68
CA SER A 64 0.99 -13.07 11.54
C SER A 64 0.39 -11.76 11.98
N TYR A 65 1.02 -10.67 11.57
CA TYR A 65 0.59 -9.30 11.83
C TYR A 65 0.47 -8.54 10.53
N TYR A 66 -0.37 -7.50 10.54
CA TYR A 66 -0.61 -6.68 9.35
C TYR A 66 -0.33 -5.23 9.70
N VAL A 67 0.62 -4.62 9.01
CA VAL A 67 1.07 -3.25 9.24
C VAL A 67 0.51 -2.35 8.16
N LYS A 68 -0.16 -1.28 8.55
CA LYS A 68 -0.68 -0.27 7.64
C LYS A 68 -0.11 1.09 7.99
N GLU A 69 0.45 1.79 7.01
CA GLU A 69 0.78 3.19 7.15
C GLU A 69 -0.49 4.04 7.06
N THR A 70 -0.74 4.85 8.10
CA THR A 70 -1.94 5.69 8.21
C THR A 70 -1.64 7.18 8.12
N LYS A 71 -0.38 7.54 8.33
CA LYS A 71 0.11 8.91 8.24
C LYS A 71 1.45 8.93 7.53
N THR A 72 1.51 9.50 6.35
CA THR A 72 2.74 9.70 5.58
C THR A 72 3.47 10.98 5.95
N PRO A 73 4.79 11.04 5.78
CA PRO A 73 5.53 12.29 5.83
C PRO A 73 5.01 13.30 4.80
N SER A 74 5.18 14.59 5.10
CA SER A 74 4.77 15.66 4.17
C SER A 74 5.50 15.53 2.83
N GLY A 75 4.77 15.63 1.73
CA GLY A 75 5.31 15.49 0.37
C GLY A 75 5.43 14.07 -0.14
N TYR A 76 4.96 13.07 0.64
CA TYR A 76 4.97 11.67 0.25
C TYR A 76 3.56 11.07 0.24
N TYR A 77 3.40 9.98 -0.48
CA TYR A 77 2.16 9.22 -0.58
C TYR A 77 2.30 7.87 0.10
N ALA A 78 1.30 7.49 0.88
CA ALA A 78 1.25 6.18 1.52
C ALA A 78 1.19 5.06 0.47
N PRO A 79 1.89 3.94 0.69
CA PRO A 79 1.66 2.74 -0.07
C PRO A 79 0.19 2.30 0.08
N LYS A 80 -0.41 1.84 -1.02
CA LYS A 80 -1.81 1.38 -1.02
C LYS A 80 -2.00 -0.01 -0.40
N GLY A 81 -0.90 -0.69 -0.08
CA GLY A 81 -0.88 -2.05 0.43
C GLY A 81 -0.89 -2.15 1.94
N ILE A 82 -1.03 -3.37 2.37
CA ILE A 82 -0.86 -3.81 3.75
C ILE A 82 0.38 -4.69 3.76
N PHE A 83 1.27 -4.47 4.72
CA PHE A 83 2.46 -5.28 4.86
C PHE A 83 2.18 -6.40 5.87
N LYS A 84 2.29 -7.63 5.42
CA LYS A 84 2.19 -8.79 6.32
C LYS A 84 3.56 -9.06 6.93
N LEU A 85 3.60 -9.15 8.25
CA LEU A 85 4.75 -9.55 9.04
C LEU A 85 4.46 -10.93 9.66
N ASP A 86 5.17 -11.94 9.21
CA ASP A 86 5.11 -13.28 9.80
C ASP A 86 6.31 -13.45 10.75
N LEU A 87 6.04 -13.65 12.03
CA LEU A 87 7.04 -13.92 13.05
C LEU A 87 6.98 -15.39 13.47
N THR A 88 8.12 -16.06 13.40
CA THR A 88 8.31 -17.41 13.88
C THR A 88 9.51 -17.45 14.82
N ALA A 89 9.50 -18.35 15.78
CA ALA A 89 10.59 -18.49 16.73
C ALA A 89 10.88 -19.96 17.01
N GLU A 90 12.16 -20.29 17.19
CA GLU A 90 12.57 -21.56 17.76
C GLU A 90 12.43 -21.52 19.29
N ARG A 91 11.96 -22.62 19.86
CA ARG A 91 11.90 -22.81 21.29
C ARG A 91 12.96 -23.79 21.73
N ASP A 92 13.36 -23.72 22.99
CA ASP A 92 14.22 -24.74 23.59
C ASP A 92 13.49 -26.10 23.71
N ALA A 93 14.20 -27.16 24.07
CA ALA A 93 13.64 -28.49 24.20
C ALA A 93 12.53 -28.61 25.27
N SER A 94 12.44 -27.67 26.21
CA SER A 94 11.38 -27.57 27.20
C SER A 94 10.16 -26.77 26.73
N GLU A 95 10.24 -26.15 25.58
CA GLU A 95 9.24 -25.23 25.01
C GLU A 95 8.86 -24.03 25.94
N SER A 96 9.65 -23.83 26.98
CA SER A 96 9.38 -22.80 27.99
C SER A 96 9.96 -21.44 27.60
N LEU A 97 11.04 -21.43 26.84
CA LEU A 97 11.74 -20.21 26.44
C LEU A 97 11.88 -20.14 24.92
N VAL A 98 11.71 -18.97 24.37
CA VAL A 98 12.04 -18.70 22.98
C VAL A 98 13.56 -18.62 22.87
N LYS A 99 14.17 -19.57 22.15
CA LYS A 99 15.60 -19.66 21.97
C LYS A 99 16.10 -18.56 20.99
N ASP A 100 15.47 -18.53 19.83
CA ASP A 100 15.83 -17.61 18.77
C ASP A 100 14.63 -17.28 17.89
N LEU A 101 14.70 -16.17 17.17
CA LEU A 101 13.79 -15.87 16.09
C LEU A 101 14.21 -16.67 14.86
N ALA A 102 13.56 -17.80 14.61
CA ALA A 102 13.96 -18.74 13.57
C ALA A 102 13.72 -18.18 12.16
N SER A 103 12.60 -17.53 11.96
CA SER A 103 12.29 -16.85 10.71
C SER A 103 11.32 -15.72 10.95
N GLY A 104 11.40 -14.72 10.12
CA GLY A 104 10.47 -13.60 10.14
C GLY A 104 10.57 -12.82 8.84
N GLY A 105 9.55 -12.08 8.51
CA GLY A 105 9.61 -11.30 7.30
C GLY A 105 8.37 -10.50 7.01
N PHE A 106 8.57 -9.50 6.16
CA PHE A 106 7.49 -8.78 5.53
C PHE A 106 7.14 -9.47 4.22
N THR A 107 5.87 -9.81 4.06
CA THR A 107 5.32 -10.30 2.80
C THR A 107 4.31 -9.27 2.33
N GLU A 108 4.52 -8.73 1.14
CA GLU A 108 3.59 -7.76 0.57
C GLU A 108 2.29 -8.46 0.20
N THR A 109 1.18 -7.88 0.61
CA THR A 109 -0.16 -8.39 0.28
C THR A 109 -0.59 -8.00 -1.13
N LYS A 110 0.05 -6.99 -1.73
CA LYS A 110 -0.22 -6.52 -3.10
C LYS A 110 1.07 -6.37 -3.88
N GLU A 111 1.05 -6.84 -5.14
CA GLU A 111 2.21 -6.81 -6.03
C GLU A 111 2.70 -5.38 -6.31
N ALA A 112 1.79 -4.41 -6.36
CA ALA A 112 2.12 -3.00 -6.58
C ALA A 112 3.01 -2.39 -5.48
N ASP A 113 3.03 -2.97 -4.28
CA ASP A 113 3.77 -2.45 -3.14
C ASP A 113 5.11 -3.17 -2.88
N ARG A 114 5.43 -4.21 -3.67
CA ARG A 114 6.67 -4.99 -3.52
C ARG A 114 7.93 -4.14 -3.64
N ALA A 115 7.93 -3.16 -4.52
CA ALA A 115 9.06 -2.26 -4.73
C ALA A 115 9.28 -1.30 -3.54
N LEU A 116 8.32 -1.17 -2.65
CA LEU A 116 8.35 -0.24 -1.51
C LEU A 116 8.99 -0.87 -0.25
N ILE A 117 9.17 -2.20 -0.23
CA ILE A 117 9.92 -2.87 0.84
C ILE A 117 11.29 -3.27 0.27
N GLN A 118 12.32 -2.52 0.58
CA GLN A 118 13.65 -2.77 0.00
C GLN A 118 14.49 -3.62 0.91
N LYS A 119 14.69 -3.49 2.08
CA LYS A 119 15.64 -4.22 2.90
C LYS A 119 14.94 -5.14 3.89
N LYS A 120 15.04 -6.42 3.65
CA LYS A 120 14.52 -7.43 4.57
C LYS A 120 15.70 -8.20 5.15
N SER A 121 15.99 -8.03 6.39
CA SER A 121 17.05 -8.76 7.06
C SER A 121 16.64 -9.19 8.45
N LEU A 122 16.96 -10.43 8.79
CA LEU A 122 16.98 -10.88 10.16
C LEU A 122 18.35 -10.51 10.73
N ASN A 123 18.37 -9.67 11.73
CA ASN A 123 19.57 -9.40 12.49
C ASN A 123 19.67 -10.41 13.63
N ALA A 124 20.41 -11.50 13.37
CA ALA A 124 20.55 -12.63 14.30
C ALA A 124 21.22 -12.22 15.63
N GLU A 125 22.15 -11.25 15.60
CA GLU A 125 22.83 -10.81 16.83
C GLU A 125 21.89 -10.04 17.76
N LYS A 126 20.89 -9.36 17.22
CA LYS A 126 19.95 -8.53 17.96
C LYS A 126 18.58 -9.16 18.07
N ASN A 127 18.41 -10.35 17.50
CA ASN A 127 17.14 -11.09 17.49
C ASN A 127 15.97 -10.21 17.01
N ARG A 128 16.19 -9.45 15.93
CA ARG A 128 15.20 -8.51 15.41
C ARG A 128 15.11 -8.56 13.88
N PHE A 129 13.94 -8.28 13.40
CA PHE A 129 13.64 -8.14 11.98
C PHE A 129 13.69 -6.67 11.57
N GLU A 130 14.41 -6.37 10.49
CA GLU A 130 14.56 -5.02 9.96
C GLU A 130 14.06 -4.95 8.53
N ALA A 131 13.30 -3.90 8.21
CA ALA A 131 12.87 -3.60 6.86
C ALA A 131 12.74 -2.09 6.63
N ASP A 132 13.10 -1.66 5.44
CA ASP A 132 12.92 -0.28 4.99
C ASP A 132 11.62 -0.19 4.18
N LEU A 133 10.69 0.64 4.64
CA LEU A 133 9.49 0.98 3.90
C LEU A 133 9.71 2.32 3.20
N LEU A 134 9.58 2.33 1.89
CA LEU A 134 9.73 3.52 1.08
C LEU A 134 8.36 4.14 0.78
N ASN A 135 8.26 5.43 0.97
CA ASN A 135 7.12 6.22 0.52
C ASN A 135 7.40 6.82 -0.86
N SER A 136 6.42 6.80 -1.75
CA SER A 136 6.55 7.41 -3.06
C SER A 136 6.40 8.93 -2.98
N SER A 137 7.32 9.66 -3.59
CA SER A 137 7.20 11.13 -3.76
C SER A 137 6.32 11.53 -4.95
N THR A 138 5.96 10.57 -5.81
CA THR A 138 5.07 10.82 -6.94
C THR A 138 3.66 10.32 -6.62
N PRO A 139 2.60 11.10 -6.94
CA PRO A 139 1.25 10.60 -6.81
C PRO A 139 1.10 9.35 -7.67
N VAL A 140 0.58 8.28 -7.08
CA VAL A 140 0.16 7.11 -7.87
C VAL A 140 -1.02 7.57 -8.69
N LEU A 141 -0.77 7.89 -9.96
CA LEU A 141 -1.83 8.21 -10.90
C LEU A 141 -2.82 7.05 -10.93
N PRO A 142 -4.12 7.31 -10.84
CA PRO A 142 -5.11 6.27 -11.06
C PRO A 142 -4.79 5.60 -12.39
N THR A 143 -4.81 4.30 -12.43
CA THR A 143 -4.63 3.54 -13.68
C THR A 143 -5.77 3.95 -14.62
N THR A 144 -5.49 4.86 -15.54
CA THR A 144 -6.49 5.39 -16.49
C THR A 144 -6.86 4.39 -17.58
N GLY A 145 -6.36 3.13 -17.49
CA GLY A 145 -6.66 2.01 -18.38
C GLY A 145 -7.90 1.19 -18.04
N GLY A 146 -8.77 1.67 -17.14
CA GLY A 146 -10.01 0.96 -16.78
C GLY A 146 -11.14 1.13 -17.80
N VAL A 147 -12.31 0.58 -17.45
CA VAL A 147 -13.55 0.59 -18.24
C VAL A 147 -13.89 1.95 -18.88
N GLY A 148 -13.51 3.05 -18.22
CA GLY A 148 -13.71 4.40 -18.73
C GLY A 148 -12.98 4.67 -20.06
N THR A 149 -11.70 4.27 -20.16
CA THR A 149 -10.93 4.51 -21.41
C THR A 149 -11.51 3.72 -22.57
N VAL A 150 -11.95 2.48 -22.33
CA VAL A 150 -12.62 1.65 -23.35
C VAL A 150 -13.94 2.29 -23.78
N MET A 151 -14.75 2.78 -22.84
CA MET A 151 -15.99 3.49 -23.18
C MET A 151 -15.75 4.75 -24.01
N PHE A 152 -14.79 5.59 -23.61
CA PHE A 152 -14.48 6.80 -24.39
C PHE A 152 -13.93 6.48 -25.79
N THR A 153 -13.12 5.44 -25.92
CA THR A 153 -12.61 4.98 -27.22
C THR A 153 -13.75 4.48 -28.11
N VAL A 154 -14.66 3.67 -27.59
CA VAL A 154 -15.81 3.15 -28.33
C VAL A 154 -16.73 4.29 -28.77
N ILE A 155 -17.06 5.21 -27.87
CA ILE A 155 -17.90 6.37 -28.18
C ILE A 155 -17.22 7.25 -29.23
N GLY A 156 -15.92 7.52 -29.11
CA GLY A 156 -15.16 8.29 -30.10
C GLY A 156 -15.17 7.66 -31.49
N LEU A 157 -14.99 6.33 -31.57
CA LEU A 157 -15.06 5.60 -32.85
C LEU A 157 -16.47 5.64 -33.46
N LEU A 158 -17.52 5.50 -32.64
CA LEU A 158 -18.91 5.61 -33.12
C LEU A 158 -19.21 7.01 -33.65
N CYS A 159 -18.76 8.07 -32.97
CA CYS A 159 -18.93 9.45 -33.44
C CYS A 159 -18.21 9.71 -34.75
N MET A 160 -16.96 9.21 -34.88
CA MET A 160 -16.22 9.33 -36.17
C MET A 160 -16.91 8.57 -37.31
N GLY A 161 -17.41 7.34 -37.04
CA GLY A 161 -18.18 6.56 -38.02
C GLY A 161 -19.46 7.27 -38.49
N ALA A 162 -20.21 7.82 -37.52
CA ALA A 162 -21.41 8.58 -37.83
C ALA A 162 -21.12 9.86 -38.67
N ALA A 163 -20.05 10.58 -38.33
CA ALA A 163 -19.63 11.78 -39.08
C ALA A 163 -19.21 11.42 -40.51
N LEU A 164 -18.45 10.34 -40.72
CA LEU A 164 -18.07 9.85 -42.05
C LEU A 164 -19.29 9.40 -42.84
N TRP A 165 -20.21 8.67 -42.25
CA TRP A 165 -21.46 8.29 -42.90
C TRP A 165 -22.25 9.51 -43.34
N PHE A 166 -22.44 10.49 -42.44
CA PHE A 166 -23.19 11.70 -42.75
C PHE A 166 -22.53 12.50 -43.91
N PHE A 167 -21.20 12.60 -43.87
CA PHE A 167 -20.44 13.29 -44.93
C PHE A 167 -20.59 12.59 -46.31
N LEU A 168 -20.48 11.26 -46.32
CA LEU A 168 -20.63 10.47 -47.56
C LEU A 168 -22.06 10.55 -48.10
N PHE A 169 -23.06 10.51 -47.22
CA PHE A 169 -24.46 10.61 -47.59
C PHE A 169 -24.82 12.01 -48.11
N ALA A 170 -24.31 13.05 -47.45
CA ALA A 170 -24.51 14.43 -47.91
C ALA A 170 -23.82 14.69 -49.25
N ARG A 171 -22.67 14.07 -49.51
CA ARG A 171 -21.97 14.15 -50.78
C ARG A 171 -22.77 13.49 -51.92
N ARG A 172 -23.29 12.28 -51.69
CA ARG A 172 -24.13 11.58 -52.71
C ARG A 172 -25.37 12.39 -53.08
N ARG A 173 -26.07 12.97 -52.11
CA ARG A 173 -27.23 13.82 -52.40
C ARG A 173 -26.90 15.01 -53.29
N ARG A 174 -25.74 15.63 -53.10
CA ARG A 174 -25.31 16.76 -53.94
C ARG A 174 -24.97 16.31 -55.36
N GLU A 175 -24.44 15.12 -55.54
CA GLU A 175 -24.14 14.53 -56.84
C GLU A 175 -25.44 14.21 -57.59
N ASP A 176 -26.44 13.65 -56.95
CA ASP A 176 -27.76 13.34 -57.51
C ASP A 176 -28.51 14.62 -57.93
N GLU A 177 -28.44 15.71 -57.14
CA GLU A 177 -29.06 17.01 -57.49
C GLU A 177 -28.37 17.66 -58.69
N GLN A 178 -27.09 17.48 -58.86
CA GLN A 178 -26.35 18.03 -60.03
C GLN A 178 -26.65 17.23 -61.33
N GLU A 179 -26.84 15.91 -61.25
CA GLU A 179 -27.25 15.11 -62.40
C GLU A 179 -28.69 15.44 -62.87
N GLN A 180 -29.64 15.59 -61.92
CA GLN A 180 -31.00 15.99 -62.28
C GLN A 180 -31.06 17.36 -62.96
N ASN A 181 -30.24 18.31 -62.53
CA ASN A 181 -30.22 19.66 -63.12
C ASN A 181 -29.57 19.71 -64.52
N LYS A 182 -28.73 18.70 -64.86
CA LYS A 182 -28.14 18.55 -66.20
C LYS A 182 -29.08 17.90 -67.25
N THR A 183 -30.06 17.14 -66.76
CA THR A 183 -30.98 16.38 -67.63
C THR A 183 -32.23 17.22 -68.00
N THR A 184 -32.42 18.38 -67.34
CA THR A 184 -33.58 19.28 -67.55
C THR A 184 -33.28 20.52 -68.43
N LEU A 185 -32.10 20.61 -68.98
CA LEU A 185 -31.67 21.60 -69.99
C LEU A 185 -31.48 20.93 -71.34
#